data_e11f5facbe657ad4a167bc7905c6b2aa
#
_entry.id   e11f5facbe657ad4a167bc7905c6b2aa
#
_cell.length_a   1.000
_cell.length_b   1.000
_cell.length_c   1.000
_cell.angle_alpha   90.00
_cell.angle_beta   90.00
_cell.angle_gamma   90.00
#
_symmetry.space_group_name_H-M   'P 1'
#
loop_
_entity.id
_entity.type
_entity.pdbx_description
1 polymer ?
#
loop_
_entity_poly.entity_id
_entity_poly.type
_entity_poly.pdbx_seq_one_letter_code
_entity_poly.pdbx_strand_id
1 'polypeptide(L)'
;MFHEQALAIDPLLASSHSYLAFLLYSAGDYDKAETSARKALELNPQKTYDHFTLGEILVAQGRAQQALVELQHEPALFWRLTGEALAYRALGRSHDADAALTRLINDHQKYMAYQIAEIYADRGDADQAFQWLDRAYQQRDAGMRNLKIDPLLQRIRNDQRYAELLKKMNLPS
;
A
#
# COMPACT_ATOMS: atom_id res chain seq x y z
N MET A 1 -16.18 -4.67 12.04
CA MET A 1 -16.62 -5.12 13.38
C MET A 1 -15.70 -4.59 14.50
N PHE A 2 -14.44 -5.04 14.70
CA PHE A 2 -13.60 -4.53 15.83
C PHE A 2 -13.24 -3.04 15.71
N HIS A 3 -12.99 -2.50 14.51
CA HIS A 3 -12.62 -1.09 14.34
C HIS A 3 -13.82 -0.15 14.39
N GLU A 4 -14.98 -0.58 13.95
CA GLU A 4 -16.24 0.14 14.16
C GLU A 4 -16.58 0.22 15.65
N GLN A 5 -16.31 -0.86 16.40
CA GLN A 5 -16.44 -0.86 17.86
C GLN A 5 -15.41 0.06 18.52
N ALA A 6 -14.16 0.08 18.06
CA ALA A 6 -13.14 1.00 18.57
C ALA A 6 -13.51 2.47 18.32
N LEU A 7 -14.03 2.81 17.14
CA LEU A 7 -14.52 4.14 16.82
C LEU A 7 -15.78 4.52 17.61
N ALA A 8 -16.61 3.53 18.00
CA ALA A 8 -17.76 3.77 18.86
C ALA A 8 -17.34 4.08 20.32
N ILE A 9 -16.18 3.58 20.75
CA ILE A 9 -15.62 3.83 22.07
C ILE A 9 -14.82 5.15 22.08
N ASP A 10 -13.98 5.37 21.07
CA ASP A 10 -13.18 6.58 20.92
C ASP A 10 -13.13 7.03 19.44
N PRO A 11 -14.08 7.90 19.03
CA PRO A 11 -14.13 8.43 17.66
C PRO A 11 -12.96 9.36 17.32
N LEU A 12 -12.15 9.76 18.31
CA LEU A 12 -10.96 10.60 18.12
C LEU A 12 -9.66 9.77 18.01
N LEU A 13 -9.74 8.45 17.94
CA LEU A 13 -8.58 7.60 17.81
C LEU A 13 -8.09 7.57 16.35
N ALA A 14 -7.09 8.39 16.04
CA ALA A 14 -6.50 8.49 14.69
C ALA A 14 -6.12 7.13 14.09
N SER A 15 -5.55 6.21 14.89
CA SER A 15 -5.15 4.87 14.43
C SER A 15 -6.33 3.99 13.99
N SER A 16 -7.51 4.16 14.59
CA SER A 16 -8.72 3.44 14.18
C SER A 16 -9.22 3.94 12.82
N HIS A 17 -9.15 5.25 12.57
CA HIS A 17 -9.47 5.82 11.27
C HIS A 17 -8.47 5.41 10.19
N SER A 18 -7.16 5.38 10.49
CA SER A 18 -6.13 4.89 9.56
C SER A 18 -6.38 3.45 9.14
N TYR A 19 -6.69 2.59 10.12
CA TYR A 19 -6.95 1.18 9.80
C TYR A 19 -8.27 0.98 9.05
N LEU A 20 -9.31 1.74 9.40
CA LEU A 20 -10.58 1.72 8.66
C LEU A 20 -10.36 2.17 7.21
N ALA A 21 -9.56 3.20 6.97
CA ALA A 21 -9.21 3.65 5.64
C ALA A 21 -8.57 2.54 4.80
N PHE A 22 -7.59 1.82 5.37
CA PHE A 22 -6.95 0.68 4.72
C PHE A 22 -7.93 -0.45 4.41
N LEU A 23 -8.81 -0.82 5.34
CA LEU A 23 -9.81 -1.87 5.11
C LEU A 23 -10.80 -1.50 4.00
N LEU A 24 -11.28 -0.26 4.00
CA LEU A 24 -12.21 0.25 2.98
C LEU A 24 -11.52 0.33 1.61
N TYR A 25 -10.26 0.76 1.55
CA TYR A 25 -9.43 0.72 0.36
C TYR A 25 -9.30 -0.70 -0.19
N SER A 26 -8.98 -1.66 0.67
CA SER A 26 -8.86 -3.08 0.31
C SER A 26 -10.19 -3.68 -0.18
N ALA A 27 -11.31 -3.16 0.30
CA ALA A 27 -12.67 -3.55 -0.12
C ALA A 27 -13.14 -2.83 -1.40
N GLY A 28 -12.39 -1.84 -1.90
CA GLY A 28 -12.76 -1.04 -3.08
C GLY A 28 -13.74 0.12 -2.80
N ASP A 29 -14.06 0.40 -1.53
CA ASP A 29 -14.93 1.54 -1.15
C ASP A 29 -14.07 2.80 -0.96
N TYR A 30 -13.55 3.31 -2.08
CA TYR A 30 -12.54 4.37 -2.09
C TYR A 30 -13.03 5.70 -1.51
N ASP A 31 -14.32 6.03 -1.65
CA ASP A 31 -14.86 7.30 -1.14
C ASP A 31 -14.92 7.30 0.39
N LYS A 32 -15.35 6.19 0.99
CA LYS A 32 -15.31 6.05 2.44
C LYS A 32 -13.88 5.87 2.96
N ALA A 33 -13.01 5.20 2.20
CA ALA A 33 -11.61 5.10 2.52
C ALA A 33 -10.96 6.49 2.59
N GLU A 34 -11.18 7.36 1.61
CA GLU A 34 -10.69 8.74 1.60
C GLU A 34 -11.21 9.53 2.81
N THR A 35 -12.50 9.43 3.11
CA THR A 35 -13.11 10.10 4.28
C THR A 35 -12.41 9.69 5.57
N SER A 36 -12.16 8.38 5.75
CA SER A 36 -11.49 7.85 6.94
C SER A 36 -10.02 8.25 6.99
N ALA A 37 -9.29 8.22 5.86
CA ALA A 37 -7.89 8.63 5.80
C ALA A 37 -7.72 10.12 6.14
N ARG A 38 -8.58 10.99 5.60
CA ARG A 38 -8.55 12.42 5.92
C ARG A 38 -8.87 12.68 7.40
N LYS A 39 -9.79 11.91 7.99
CA LYS A 39 -10.08 12.02 9.43
C LYS A 39 -8.89 11.60 10.29
N ALA A 40 -8.18 10.55 9.91
CA ALA A 40 -6.94 10.15 10.58
C ALA A 40 -5.89 11.27 10.55
N LEU A 41 -5.68 11.89 9.39
CA LEU A 41 -4.74 13.00 9.21
C LEU A 41 -5.16 14.29 9.92
N GLU A 42 -6.47 14.58 10.01
CA GLU A 42 -6.99 15.69 10.82
C GLU A 42 -6.62 15.52 12.29
N LEU A 43 -6.71 14.29 12.80
CA LEU A 43 -6.43 13.95 14.20
C LEU A 43 -4.92 13.85 14.49
N ASN A 44 -4.12 13.42 13.52
CA ASN A 44 -2.67 13.31 13.62
C ASN A 44 -1.95 13.56 12.28
N PRO A 45 -1.68 14.83 11.92
CA PRO A 45 -1.11 15.19 10.62
C PRO A 45 0.32 14.68 10.39
N GLN A 46 1.04 14.28 11.42
CA GLN A 46 2.44 13.84 11.32
C GLN A 46 2.61 12.32 11.42
N LYS A 47 1.50 11.58 11.41
CA LYS A 47 1.58 10.13 11.49
C LYS A 47 2.09 9.55 10.17
N THR A 48 3.21 8.84 10.28
CA THR A 48 3.76 8.07 9.15
C THR A 48 2.75 7.05 8.62
N TYR A 49 2.77 6.81 7.32
CA TYR A 49 1.90 5.90 6.59
C TYR A 49 0.53 6.47 6.20
N ASP A 50 -0.01 7.47 6.90
CA ASP A 50 -1.39 7.94 6.64
C ASP A 50 -1.47 8.80 5.36
N HIS A 51 -0.46 9.64 5.06
CA HIS A 51 -0.36 10.35 3.77
C HIS A 51 -0.14 9.39 2.60
N PHE A 52 0.65 8.32 2.80
CA PHE A 52 0.83 7.26 1.82
C PHE A 52 -0.51 6.55 1.54
N THR A 53 -1.25 6.13 2.57
CA THR A 53 -2.56 5.48 2.41
C THR A 53 -3.56 6.37 1.66
N LEU A 54 -3.61 7.67 1.97
CA LEU A 54 -4.44 8.61 1.22
C LEU A 54 -3.96 8.73 -0.24
N GLY A 55 -2.64 8.71 -0.46
CA GLY A 55 -2.05 8.69 -1.81
C GLY A 55 -2.49 7.47 -2.63
N GLU A 56 -2.46 6.27 -2.06
CA GLU A 56 -2.94 5.03 -2.72
C GLU A 56 -4.43 5.12 -3.07
N ILE A 57 -5.25 5.61 -2.15
CA ILE A 57 -6.69 5.80 -2.36
C ILE A 57 -6.93 6.76 -3.53
N LEU A 58 -6.22 7.89 -3.57
CA LEU A 58 -6.32 8.88 -4.64
C LEU A 58 -5.87 8.30 -6.00
N VAL A 59 -4.82 7.47 -6.02
CA VAL A 59 -4.40 6.76 -7.25
C VAL A 59 -5.52 5.82 -7.71
N ALA A 60 -6.12 5.05 -6.81
CA ALA A 60 -7.21 4.14 -7.15
C ALA A 60 -8.48 4.85 -7.67
N GLN A 61 -8.72 6.08 -7.23
CA GLN A 61 -9.78 6.96 -7.74
C GLN A 61 -9.43 7.65 -9.08
N GLY A 62 -8.24 7.40 -9.67
CA GLY A 62 -7.77 8.10 -10.88
C GLY A 62 -7.26 9.53 -10.63
N ARG A 63 -7.02 9.91 -9.40
CA ARG A 63 -6.59 11.25 -8.96
C ARG A 63 -5.09 11.31 -8.67
N ALA A 64 -4.28 10.65 -9.49
CA ALA A 64 -2.85 10.45 -9.23
C ALA A 64 -2.04 11.76 -9.10
N GLN A 65 -2.45 12.85 -9.76
CA GLN A 65 -1.80 14.16 -9.57
C GLN A 65 -2.01 14.71 -8.15
N GLN A 66 -3.20 14.50 -7.58
CA GLN A 66 -3.48 14.89 -6.19
C GLN A 66 -2.73 13.98 -5.21
N ALA A 67 -2.58 12.69 -5.54
CA ALA A 67 -1.77 11.77 -4.76
C ALA A 67 -0.32 12.24 -4.63
N LEU A 68 0.31 12.73 -5.72
CA LEU A 68 1.67 13.26 -5.65
C LEU A 68 1.80 14.48 -4.74
N VAL A 69 0.78 15.33 -4.67
CA VAL A 69 0.78 16.48 -3.75
C VAL A 69 0.68 15.99 -2.30
N GLU A 70 -0.20 15.04 -2.03
CA GLU A 70 -0.40 14.46 -0.70
C GLU A 70 0.85 13.74 -0.20
N LEU A 71 1.49 12.94 -1.04
CA LEU A 71 2.68 12.17 -0.72
C LEU A 71 3.89 13.03 -0.31
N GLN A 72 3.92 14.30 -0.70
CA GLN A 72 4.98 15.21 -0.24
C GLN A 72 4.92 15.49 1.26
N HIS A 73 3.77 15.28 1.89
CA HIS A 73 3.58 15.42 3.32
C HIS A 73 3.93 14.13 4.11
N GLU A 74 4.19 13.01 3.42
CA GLU A 74 4.57 11.75 4.09
C GLU A 74 5.97 11.88 4.73
N PRO A 75 6.06 11.77 6.06
CA PRO A 75 7.33 11.98 6.76
C PRO A 75 8.38 10.92 6.44
N ALA A 76 7.95 9.67 6.20
CA ALA A 76 8.84 8.56 5.93
C ALA A 76 9.14 8.42 4.44
N LEU A 77 10.41 8.64 4.07
CA LEU A 77 10.85 8.63 2.67
C LEU A 77 10.47 7.34 1.93
N PHE A 78 10.56 6.19 2.56
CA PHE A 78 10.25 4.91 1.92
C PHE A 78 8.75 4.77 1.58
N TRP A 79 7.83 5.26 2.42
CA TRP A 79 6.41 5.31 2.08
C TRP A 79 6.13 6.31 0.96
N ARG A 80 6.77 7.48 1.01
CA ARG A 80 6.67 8.47 -0.06
C ARG A 80 7.14 7.89 -1.39
N LEU A 81 8.31 7.26 -1.46
CA LEU A 81 8.84 6.65 -2.69
C LEU A 81 7.93 5.55 -3.23
N THR A 82 7.33 4.75 -2.35
CA THR A 82 6.36 3.72 -2.75
C THR A 82 5.14 4.35 -3.43
N GLY A 83 4.52 5.34 -2.79
CA GLY A 83 3.37 6.04 -3.36
C GLY A 83 3.70 6.83 -4.62
N GLU A 84 4.86 7.49 -4.68
CA GLU A 84 5.34 8.20 -5.87
C GLU A 84 5.50 7.25 -7.06
N ALA A 85 6.07 6.06 -6.87
CA ALA A 85 6.22 5.06 -7.94
C ALA A 85 4.86 4.64 -8.53
N LEU A 86 3.85 4.44 -7.68
CA LEU A 86 2.48 4.11 -8.09
C LEU A 86 1.79 5.29 -8.78
N ALA A 87 1.89 6.49 -8.22
CA ALA A 87 1.24 7.69 -8.75
C ALA A 87 1.86 8.12 -10.10
N TYR A 88 3.19 8.13 -10.23
CA TYR A 88 3.85 8.43 -11.51
C TYR A 88 3.48 7.42 -12.59
N ARG A 89 3.40 6.13 -12.24
CA ARG A 89 2.96 5.11 -13.18
C ARG A 89 1.53 5.36 -13.65
N ALA A 90 0.61 5.67 -12.75
CA ALA A 90 -0.79 5.98 -13.07
C ALA A 90 -0.92 7.22 -14.00
N LEU A 91 0.06 8.13 -13.95
CA LEU A 91 0.16 9.29 -14.84
C LEU A 91 0.90 9.00 -16.16
N GLY A 92 1.37 7.77 -16.39
CA GLY A 92 2.18 7.43 -17.57
C GLY A 92 3.61 7.96 -17.52
N ARG A 93 4.07 8.48 -16.38
CA ARG A 93 5.41 9.04 -16.17
C ARG A 93 6.41 7.94 -15.79
N SER A 94 6.67 7.03 -16.72
CA SER A 94 7.46 5.80 -16.47
C SER A 94 8.85 6.09 -15.93
N HIS A 95 9.56 7.09 -16.47
CA HIS A 95 10.90 7.45 -16.01
C HIS A 95 10.91 7.88 -14.53
N ASP A 96 9.94 8.66 -14.10
CA ASP A 96 9.86 9.12 -12.71
C ASP A 96 9.47 7.95 -11.78
N ALA A 97 8.57 7.08 -12.24
CA ALA A 97 8.19 5.88 -11.51
C ALA A 97 9.38 4.91 -11.32
N ASP A 98 10.23 4.75 -12.35
CA ASP A 98 11.43 3.93 -12.26
C ASP A 98 12.50 4.54 -11.35
N ALA A 99 12.64 5.86 -11.37
CA ALA A 99 13.56 6.57 -10.48
C ALA A 99 13.15 6.39 -9.01
N ALA A 100 11.86 6.54 -8.69
CA ALA A 100 11.34 6.33 -7.34
C ALA A 100 11.54 4.88 -6.87
N LEU A 101 11.20 3.89 -7.70
CA LEU A 101 11.39 2.47 -7.40
C LEU A 101 12.88 2.12 -7.22
N THR A 102 13.75 2.60 -8.09
CA THR A 102 15.19 2.35 -8.01
C THR A 102 15.74 2.87 -6.68
N ARG A 103 15.34 4.07 -6.28
CA ARG A 103 15.74 4.64 -5.00
C ARG A 103 15.19 3.84 -3.82
N LEU A 104 13.92 3.40 -3.87
CA LEU A 104 13.33 2.54 -2.85
C LEU A 104 14.12 1.23 -2.69
N ILE A 105 14.50 0.59 -3.79
CA ILE A 105 15.31 -0.62 -3.79
C ILE A 105 16.69 -0.37 -3.18
N ASN A 106 17.40 0.65 -3.65
CA ASN A 106 18.78 0.92 -3.21
C ASN A 106 18.84 1.21 -1.72
N ASP A 107 17.92 2.03 -1.21
CA ASP A 107 18.02 2.57 0.13
C ASP A 107 17.23 1.73 1.17
N HIS A 108 16.18 1.01 0.75
CA HIS A 108 15.18 0.47 1.68
C HIS A 108 14.80 -1.01 1.49
N GLN A 109 15.41 -1.73 0.53
CA GLN A 109 15.04 -3.13 0.21
C GLN A 109 15.09 -4.12 1.39
N LYS A 110 15.76 -3.77 2.49
CA LYS A 110 15.89 -4.65 3.66
C LYS A 110 14.58 -4.82 4.45
N TYR A 111 13.66 -3.87 4.33
CA TYR A 111 12.40 -3.84 5.07
C TYR A 111 11.20 -3.36 4.25
N MET A 112 11.39 -3.14 2.94
CA MET A 112 10.32 -2.73 2.01
C MET A 112 10.14 -3.74 0.87
N ALA A 113 10.53 -5.00 1.09
CA ALA A 113 10.46 -6.01 0.05
C ALA A 113 9.01 -6.26 -0.41
N TYR A 114 8.04 -6.20 0.50
CA TYR A 114 6.64 -6.35 0.17
C TYR A 114 6.14 -5.20 -0.72
N GLN A 115 6.45 -3.94 -0.37
CA GLN A 115 6.05 -2.77 -1.16
C GLN A 115 6.70 -2.72 -2.54
N ILE A 116 7.92 -3.18 -2.64
CA ILE A 116 8.58 -3.34 -3.93
C ILE A 116 7.84 -4.38 -4.79
N ALA A 117 7.37 -5.47 -4.18
CA ALA A 117 6.55 -6.47 -4.87
C ALA A 117 5.20 -5.89 -5.34
N GLU A 118 4.54 -5.06 -4.50
CA GLU A 118 3.31 -4.34 -4.86
C GLU A 118 3.49 -3.51 -6.13
N ILE A 119 4.59 -2.75 -6.23
CA ILE A 119 4.88 -1.90 -7.39
C ILE A 119 5.08 -2.76 -8.65
N TYR A 120 5.82 -3.88 -8.56
CA TYR A 120 6.01 -4.78 -9.71
C TYR A 120 4.70 -5.49 -10.10
N ALA A 121 3.90 -5.93 -9.13
CA ALA A 121 2.60 -6.54 -9.37
C ALA A 121 1.64 -5.56 -10.08
N ASP A 122 1.58 -4.31 -9.62
CA ASP A 122 0.80 -3.26 -10.27
C ASP A 122 1.27 -2.98 -11.70
N ARG A 123 2.58 -3.08 -11.98
CA ARG A 123 3.16 -2.98 -13.33
C ARG A 123 2.80 -4.18 -14.22
N GLY A 124 2.34 -5.29 -13.65
CA GLY A 124 2.12 -6.55 -14.36
C GLY A 124 3.39 -7.37 -14.55
N ASP A 125 4.49 -7.01 -13.90
CA ASP A 125 5.74 -7.80 -13.90
C ASP A 125 5.67 -8.86 -12.79
N ALA A 126 4.98 -9.96 -13.11
CA ALA A 126 4.74 -11.03 -12.16
C ALA A 126 6.06 -11.69 -11.68
N ASP A 127 7.07 -11.80 -12.55
CA ASP A 127 8.32 -12.46 -12.18
C ASP A 127 9.07 -11.66 -11.11
N GLN A 128 9.20 -10.36 -11.29
CA GLN A 128 9.79 -9.49 -10.28
C GLN A 128 8.92 -9.45 -9.01
N ALA A 129 7.60 -9.35 -9.15
CA ALA A 129 6.70 -9.35 -8.00
C ALA A 129 6.89 -10.59 -7.12
N PHE A 130 6.95 -11.81 -7.71
CA PHE A 130 7.15 -13.03 -6.93
C PHE A 130 8.56 -13.14 -6.35
N GLN A 131 9.60 -12.67 -7.03
CA GLN A 131 10.94 -12.61 -6.45
C GLN A 131 10.97 -11.76 -5.18
N TRP A 132 10.31 -10.60 -5.22
CA TRP A 132 10.23 -9.71 -4.07
C TRP A 132 9.29 -10.21 -2.98
N LEU A 133 8.19 -10.89 -3.30
CA LEU A 133 7.33 -11.56 -2.33
C LEU A 133 8.05 -12.70 -1.60
N ASP A 134 8.86 -13.49 -2.31
CA ASP A 134 9.66 -14.55 -1.68
C ASP A 134 10.71 -13.95 -0.72
N ARG A 135 11.33 -12.85 -1.13
CA ARG A 135 12.24 -12.09 -0.26
C ARG A 135 11.51 -11.51 0.95
N ALA A 136 10.32 -10.91 0.77
CA ALA A 136 9.50 -10.41 1.86
C ALA A 136 9.14 -11.52 2.86
N TYR A 137 8.80 -12.70 2.36
CA TYR A 137 8.55 -13.87 3.19
C TYR A 137 9.77 -14.28 4.01
N GLN A 138 10.96 -14.36 3.37
CA GLN A 138 12.21 -14.72 4.05
C GLN A 138 12.62 -13.69 5.11
N GLN A 139 12.39 -12.41 4.85
CA GLN A 139 12.66 -11.31 5.77
C GLN A 139 11.61 -11.18 6.88
N ARG A 140 10.51 -11.93 6.83
CA ARG A 140 9.34 -11.79 7.70
C ARG A 140 8.76 -10.36 7.66
N ASP A 141 8.71 -9.80 6.46
CA ASP A 141 8.17 -8.46 6.23
C ASP A 141 6.72 -8.37 6.72
N ALA A 142 6.42 -7.33 7.50
CA ALA A 142 5.10 -7.15 8.08
C ALA A 142 3.99 -6.96 7.04
N GLY A 143 4.32 -6.48 5.83
CA GLY A 143 3.38 -6.36 4.71
C GLY A 143 2.74 -7.68 4.31
N MET A 144 3.45 -8.81 4.48
CA MET A 144 2.96 -10.13 4.11
C MET A 144 1.60 -10.51 4.75
N ARG A 145 1.24 -9.92 5.89
CA ARG A 145 -0.09 -10.12 6.51
C ARG A 145 -1.24 -9.62 5.63
N ASN A 146 -0.97 -8.70 4.72
CA ASN A 146 -1.96 -8.09 3.84
C ASN A 146 -2.13 -8.85 2.52
N LEU A 147 -1.33 -9.88 2.25
CA LEU A 147 -1.22 -10.60 0.98
C LEU A 147 -2.59 -10.89 0.34
N LYS A 148 -3.58 -11.34 1.12
CA LYS A 148 -4.91 -11.71 0.59
C LYS A 148 -5.82 -10.54 0.25
N ILE A 149 -5.65 -9.41 0.93
CA ILE A 149 -6.58 -8.28 0.84
C ILE A 149 -6.02 -7.11 0.04
N ASP A 150 -4.74 -7.12 -0.28
CA ASP A 150 -4.04 -6.05 -0.96
C ASP A 150 -4.49 -5.92 -2.44
N PRO A 151 -5.13 -4.81 -2.83
CA PRO A 151 -5.60 -4.63 -4.21
C PRO A 151 -4.47 -4.51 -5.24
N LEU A 152 -3.26 -4.08 -4.85
CA LEU A 152 -2.12 -3.95 -5.77
C LEU A 152 -1.62 -5.31 -6.28
N LEU A 153 -1.87 -6.39 -5.52
CA LEU A 153 -1.52 -7.76 -5.93
C LEU A 153 -2.57 -8.42 -6.83
N GLN A 154 -3.67 -7.73 -7.15
CA GLN A 154 -4.79 -8.32 -7.91
C GLN A 154 -4.36 -8.95 -9.23
N ARG A 155 -3.41 -8.34 -9.94
CA ARG A 155 -2.95 -8.80 -11.25
C ARG A 155 -2.21 -10.13 -11.22
N ILE A 156 -1.64 -10.49 -10.08
CA ILE A 156 -0.86 -11.73 -9.92
C ILE A 156 -1.61 -12.83 -9.15
N ARG A 157 -2.84 -12.59 -8.67
CA ARG A 157 -3.61 -13.57 -7.88
C ARG A 157 -3.95 -14.86 -8.64
N ASN A 158 -4.05 -14.79 -9.97
CA ASN A 158 -4.34 -15.96 -10.81
C ASN A 158 -3.08 -16.74 -11.22
N ASP A 159 -1.90 -16.28 -10.84
CA ASP A 159 -0.64 -17.02 -11.07
C ASP A 159 -0.52 -18.17 -10.05
N GLN A 160 -0.09 -19.35 -10.50
CA GLN A 160 0.09 -20.52 -9.65
C GLN A 160 0.98 -20.23 -8.43
N ARG A 161 2.01 -19.42 -8.60
CA ARG A 161 2.95 -19.02 -7.54
C ARG A 161 2.25 -18.31 -6.38
N TYR A 162 1.15 -17.61 -6.64
CA TYR A 162 0.38 -16.96 -5.58
C TYR A 162 -0.29 -17.99 -4.65
N ALA A 163 -0.89 -19.05 -5.22
CA ALA A 163 -1.48 -20.12 -4.44
C ALA A 163 -0.42 -20.90 -3.63
N GLU A 164 0.77 -21.12 -4.23
CA GLU A 164 1.90 -21.73 -3.54
C GLU A 164 2.39 -20.88 -2.35
N LEU A 165 2.45 -19.54 -2.53
CA LEU A 165 2.83 -18.62 -1.47
C LEU A 165 1.81 -18.61 -0.33
N LEU A 166 0.50 -18.59 -0.63
CA LEU A 166 -0.55 -18.72 0.38
C LEU A 166 -0.41 -19.99 1.20
N LYS A 167 -0.16 -21.13 0.52
CA LYS A 167 0.07 -22.42 1.18
C LYS A 167 1.31 -22.38 2.09
N LYS A 168 2.42 -21.78 1.60
CA LYS A 168 3.67 -21.59 2.38
C LYS A 168 3.44 -20.78 3.65
N MET A 169 2.48 -19.85 3.63
CA MET A 169 2.08 -19.02 4.76
C MET A 169 0.99 -19.63 5.63
N ASN A 170 0.52 -20.85 5.34
CA ASN A 170 -0.65 -21.49 5.98
C ASN A 170 -1.93 -20.63 5.92
N LEU A 171 -2.09 -19.87 4.84
CA LEU A 171 -3.30 -19.10 4.57
C LEU A 171 -4.26 -19.92 3.69
N PRO A 172 -5.58 -19.83 3.90
CA PRO A 172 -6.55 -20.49 3.02
C PRO A 172 -6.45 -19.88 1.60
N SER A 173 -6.53 -20.74 0.59
CA SER A 173 -6.59 -20.37 -0.82
C SER A 173 -7.89 -19.65 -1.17
#